data_e1384722fae8fbe46182ca71a830b12b
#
_entry.id   e1384722fae8fbe46182ca71a830b12b
#
_cell.length_a   1.000
_cell.length_b   1.000
_cell.length_c   1.000
_cell.angle_alpha   90.00
_cell.angle_beta   90.00
_cell.angle_gamma   90.00
#
_symmetry.space_group_name_H-M   'P 1'
#
loop_
_entity.id
_entity.type
_entity.pdbx_description
1 polymer ?
#
loop_
_entity_poly.entity_id
_entity_poly.type
_entity_poly.pdbx_seq_one_letter_code
_entity_poly.pdbx_strand_id
1 'polypeptide(L)'
;PTEKQEYMRIIRSNGEVLMQQLSDILDLSKIEAGTLGYEYTDVELNAVMEELEGGFCMQQPKNSPVRITFHRKYPVRYIRTDRKRLIQVIANFLSNAVKFTSEGSVDFGFEIRGGELYVYVADTGAGIPEEHREQLFQRFVKAGSFRQGIGIGLAISKSIVETMGGRIGVESQPGKGSTFWFTLPCKPEQ
;
A
#
# COMPACT_ATOMS: atom_id res chain seq x y z
N PRO A 1 24.17 17.97 9.82
CA PRO A 1 24.60 17.12 8.70
C PRO A 1 25.43 17.97 7.75
N THR A 2 26.60 17.46 7.32
CA THR A 2 27.40 18.14 6.33
C THR A 2 26.66 18.11 4.97
N GLU A 3 26.86 19.12 4.13
CA GLU A 3 26.27 19.25 2.77
C GLU A 3 26.45 17.94 1.97
N LYS A 4 27.61 17.28 2.12
CA LYS A 4 27.89 15.96 1.53
C LYS A 4 26.92 14.87 2.02
N GLN A 5 26.56 14.85 3.31
CA GLN A 5 25.62 13.86 3.86
C GLN A 5 24.19 14.09 3.33
N GLU A 6 23.83 15.34 3.10
CA GLU A 6 22.53 15.69 2.51
C GLU A 6 22.43 15.28 1.04
N TYR A 7 23.47 15.55 0.24
CA TYR A 7 23.53 15.07 -1.15
C TYR A 7 23.48 13.53 -1.23
N MET A 8 24.22 12.84 -0.37
CA MET A 8 24.19 11.37 -0.33
C MET A 8 22.81 10.83 0.00
N ARG A 9 22.08 11.48 0.93
CA ARG A 9 20.70 11.12 1.26
C ARG A 9 19.76 11.32 0.08
N ILE A 10 19.87 12.46 -0.62
CA ILE A 10 19.06 12.77 -1.80
C ILE A 10 19.33 11.77 -2.92
N ILE A 11 20.59 11.45 -3.21
CA ILE A 11 20.98 10.47 -4.24
C ILE A 11 20.39 9.10 -3.91
N ARG A 12 20.53 8.64 -2.67
CA ARG A 12 20.00 7.36 -2.23
C ARG A 12 18.47 7.30 -2.35
N SER A 13 17.77 8.31 -1.84
CA SER A 13 16.30 8.38 -1.90
C SER A 13 15.79 8.38 -3.35
N ASN A 14 16.42 9.16 -4.24
CA ASN A 14 16.03 9.15 -5.65
C ASN A 14 16.35 7.82 -6.34
N GLY A 15 17.46 7.17 -5.97
CA GLY A 15 17.81 5.83 -6.46
C GLY A 15 16.76 4.78 -6.06
N GLU A 16 16.32 4.79 -4.81
CA GLU A 16 15.27 3.90 -4.30
C GLU A 16 13.95 4.12 -5.04
N VAL A 17 13.56 5.37 -5.29
CA VAL A 17 12.37 5.72 -6.08
C VAL A 17 12.47 5.21 -7.51
N LEU A 18 13.61 5.37 -8.18
CA LEU A 18 13.83 4.87 -9.55
C LEU A 18 13.77 3.34 -9.61
N MET A 19 14.38 2.66 -8.65
CA MET A 19 14.33 1.20 -8.58
C MET A 19 12.90 0.68 -8.36
N GLN A 20 12.11 1.36 -7.52
CA GLN A 20 10.71 1.02 -7.34
C GLN A 20 9.91 1.22 -8.64
N GLN A 21 10.12 2.34 -9.34
CA GLN A 21 9.45 2.61 -10.62
C GLN A 21 9.80 1.56 -11.68
N LEU A 22 11.07 1.15 -11.75
CA LEU A 22 11.52 0.09 -12.67
C LEU A 22 10.85 -1.24 -12.32
N SER A 23 10.81 -1.60 -11.03
CA SER A 23 10.12 -2.81 -10.55
C SER A 23 8.64 -2.80 -10.93
N ASP A 24 7.97 -1.65 -10.75
CA ASP A 24 6.57 -1.49 -11.09
C ASP A 24 6.31 -1.68 -12.60
N ILE A 25 7.17 -1.14 -13.46
CA ILE A 25 7.07 -1.33 -14.92
C ILE A 25 7.28 -2.80 -15.30
N LEU A 26 8.25 -3.49 -14.69
CA LEU A 26 8.48 -4.91 -14.91
C LEU A 26 7.32 -5.77 -14.44
N ASP A 27 6.75 -5.47 -13.26
CA ASP A 27 5.56 -6.17 -12.77
C ASP A 27 4.36 -5.93 -13.70
N LEU A 28 4.15 -4.70 -14.17
CA LEU A 28 3.10 -4.38 -15.13
C LEU A 28 3.26 -5.20 -16.43
N SER A 29 4.48 -5.28 -16.96
CA SER A 29 4.78 -6.09 -18.16
C SER A 29 4.49 -7.57 -17.95
N LYS A 30 4.83 -8.12 -16.76
CA LYS A 30 4.52 -9.51 -16.39
C LYS A 30 3.03 -9.76 -16.22
N ILE A 31 2.29 -8.79 -15.68
CA ILE A 31 0.83 -8.84 -15.55
C ILE A 31 0.19 -8.89 -16.95
N GLU A 32 0.63 -8.03 -17.88
CA GLU A 32 0.12 -8.00 -19.26
C GLU A 32 0.41 -9.31 -20.02
N ALA A 33 1.58 -9.88 -19.79
CA ALA A 33 1.96 -11.16 -20.39
C ALA A 33 1.31 -12.38 -19.69
N GLY A 34 0.61 -12.19 -18.57
CA GLY A 34 0.06 -13.30 -17.76
C GLY A 34 1.15 -14.18 -17.11
N THR A 35 2.36 -13.64 -16.95
CA THR A 35 3.54 -14.38 -16.46
C THR A 35 3.95 -13.99 -15.03
N LEU A 36 3.16 -13.17 -14.35
CA LEU A 36 3.42 -12.81 -12.96
C LEU A 36 3.24 -14.05 -12.07
N GLY A 37 4.34 -14.54 -11.51
CA GLY A 37 4.33 -15.70 -10.61
C GLY A 37 3.79 -15.36 -9.23
N TYR A 38 3.11 -16.34 -8.62
CA TYR A 38 2.61 -16.27 -7.25
C TYR A 38 3.11 -17.46 -6.44
N GLU A 39 3.62 -17.21 -5.23
CA GLU A 39 4.10 -18.23 -4.29
C GLU A 39 3.25 -18.20 -3.02
N TYR A 40 2.33 -19.16 -2.90
CA TYR A 40 1.41 -19.24 -1.77
C TYR A 40 2.05 -20.01 -0.61
N THR A 41 2.24 -19.33 0.51
CA THR A 41 2.76 -19.86 1.78
C THR A 41 1.83 -19.49 2.93
N ASP A 42 2.03 -20.12 4.10
CA ASP A 42 1.33 -19.70 5.32
C ASP A 42 2.02 -18.46 5.89
N VAL A 43 1.30 -17.36 5.92
CA VAL A 43 1.80 -16.03 6.30
C VAL A 43 1.17 -15.59 7.61
N GLU A 44 2.00 -15.26 8.59
CA GLU A 44 1.53 -14.63 9.83
C GLU A 44 1.28 -13.14 9.58
N LEU A 45 0.02 -12.73 9.66
CA LEU A 45 -0.42 -11.40 9.26
C LEU A 45 0.11 -10.28 10.16
N ASN A 46 0.14 -10.50 11.49
CA ASN A 46 0.64 -9.45 12.39
C ASN A 46 2.12 -9.18 12.15
N ALA A 47 2.93 -10.22 11.89
CA ALA A 47 4.35 -10.05 11.59
C ALA A 47 4.57 -9.20 10.32
N VAL A 48 3.73 -9.39 9.31
CA VAL A 48 3.75 -8.55 8.09
C VAL A 48 3.38 -7.11 8.41
N MET A 49 2.34 -6.89 9.19
CA MET A 49 1.88 -5.54 9.54
C MET A 49 2.90 -4.80 10.42
N GLU A 50 3.49 -5.49 11.41
CA GLU A 50 4.53 -4.93 12.29
C GLU A 50 5.80 -4.58 11.51
N GLU A 51 6.20 -5.42 10.55
CA GLU A 51 7.33 -5.14 9.66
C GLU A 51 7.08 -3.87 8.83
N LEU A 52 5.87 -3.73 8.28
CA LEU A 52 5.49 -2.54 7.51
C LEU A 52 5.44 -1.29 8.39
N GLU A 53 4.82 -1.36 9.58
CA GLU A 53 4.80 -0.25 10.53
C GLU A 53 6.22 0.21 10.86
N GLY A 54 7.10 -0.72 11.28
CA GLY A 54 8.49 -0.42 11.61
C GLY A 54 9.24 0.20 10.43
N GLY A 55 9.09 -0.35 9.23
CA GLY A 55 9.73 0.15 8.02
C GLY A 55 9.31 1.58 7.66
N PHE A 56 8.02 1.86 7.68
CA PHE A 56 7.50 3.20 7.38
C PHE A 56 7.82 4.21 8.48
N CYS A 57 7.75 3.84 9.77
CA CYS A 57 8.14 4.70 10.89
C CYS A 57 9.63 5.08 10.84
N MET A 58 10.51 4.14 10.46
CA MET A 58 11.95 4.41 10.33
C MET A 58 12.29 5.36 9.17
N GLN A 59 11.49 5.38 8.10
CA GLN A 59 11.70 6.26 6.96
C GLN A 59 11.21 7.70 7.22
N GLN A 60 10.34 7.89 8.22
CA GLN A 60 9.85 9.22 8.55
C GLN A 60 10.90 10.08 9.29
N PRO A 61 10.87 11.42 9.11
CA PRO A 61 11.60 12.34 9.97
C PRO A 61 11.21 12.15 11.45
N LYS A 62 12.17 12.33 12.38
CA LYS A 62 11.92 12.21 13.84
C LYS A 62 10.73 13.03 14.37
N ASN A 63 10.43 14.16 13.71
CA ASN A 63 9.33 15.06 14.07
C ASN A 63 8.26 15.07 12.97
N SER A 64 7.96 13.91 12.37
CA SER A 64 6.90 13.82 11.37
C SER A 64 5.57 14.23 11.98
N PRO A 65 4.79 15.12 11.33
CA PRO A 65 3.44 15.46 11.76
C PRO A 65 2.42 14.35 11.48
N VAL A 66 2.85 13.27 10.83
CA VAL A 66 2.00 12.12 10.49
C VAL A 66 2.37 10.93 11.37
N ARG A 67 1.40 10.40 12.10
CA ARG A 67 1.54 9.17 12.90
C ARG A 67 1.07 7.97 12.08
N ILE A 68 1.86 6.90 12.07
CA ILE A 68 1.50 5.62 11.44
C ILE A 68 1.22 4.62 12.55
N THR A 69 0.09 3.91 12.47
CA THR A 69 -0.32 2.96 13.52
C THR A 69 -0.93 1.71 12.93
N PHE A 70 -0.38 0.55 13.28
CA PHE A 70 -1.01 -0.74 13.04
C PHE A 70 -2.01 -1.07 14.15
N HIS A 71 -3.27 -1.31 13.80
CA HIS A 71 -4.32 -1.73 14.73
C HIS A 71 -4.41 -3.25 14.79
N ARG A 72 -3.71 -3.84 15.77
CA ARG A 72 -3.73 -5.28 16.01
C ARG A 72 -5.08 -5.71 16.63
N LYS A 73 -5.84 -6.52 15.90
CA LYS A 73 -7.14 -7.04 16.36
C LYS A 73 -7.06 -8.48 16.84
N TYR A 74 -6.14 -9.28 16.32
CA TYR A 74 -6.00 -10.71 16.63
C TYR A 74 -4.64 -10.99 17.28
N PRO A 75 -4.53 -11.98 18.21
CA PRO A 75 -3.26 -12.32 18.86
C PRO A 75 -2.25 -12.90 17.85
N VAL A 76 -2.69 -13.86 17.05
CA VAL A 76 -1.92 -14.49 15.95
C VAL A 76 -2.90 -14.86 14.84
N ARG A 77 -2.54 -14.65 13.60
CA ARG A 77 -3.37 -15.04 12.46
C ARG A 77 -2.55 -15.44 11.26
N TYR A 78 -2.70 -16.67 10.82
CA TYR A 78 -2.11 -17.17 9.59
C TYR A 78 -3.14 -17.21 8.47
N ILE A 79 -2.69 -16.92 7.25
CA ILE A 79 -3.45 -17.17 6.02
C ILE A 79 -2.51 -17.74 4.95
N ARG A 80 -3.06 -18.56 4.07
CA ARG A 80 -2.32 -19.05 2.91
C ARG A 80 -2.40 -18.03 1.78
N THR A 81 -1.30 -17.31 1.55
CA THR A 81 -1.23 -16.19 0.58
C THR A 81 0.20 -16.03 0.05
N ASP A 82 0.38 -15.18 -0.98
CA ASP A 82 1.70 -14.74 -1.40
C ASP A 82 2.14 -13.55 -0.54
N ARG A 83 3.13 -13.79 0.35
CA ARG A 83 3.66 -12.77 1.26
C ARG A 83 4.20 -11.55 0.53
N LYS A 84 4.93 -11.76 -0.57
CA LYS A 84 5.54 -10.67 -1.34
C LYS A 84 4.48 -9.77 -1.96
N ARG A 85 3.46 -10.36 -2.56
CA ARG A 85 2.36 -9.64 -3.19
C ARG A 85 1.48 -8.94 -2.16
N LEU A 86 1.22 -9.57 -1.03
CA LEU A 86 0.51 -8.97 0.09
C LEU A 86 1.23 -7.70 0.59
N ILE A 87 2.53 -7.79 0.87
CA ILE A 87 3.36 -6.65 1.28
C ILE A 87 3.33 -5.56 0.21
N GLN A 88 3.46 -5.91 -1.06
CA GLN A 88 3.46 -4.96 -2.17
C GLN A 88 2.20 -4.11 -2.21
N VAL A 89 1.02 -4.73 -2.07
CA VAL A 89 -0.27 -4.01 -2.07
C VAL A 89 -0.37 -3.09 -0.85
N ILE A 90 -0.07 -3.60 0.35
CA ILE A 90 -0.19 -2.81 1.58
C ILE A 90 0.82 -1.66 1.60
N ALA A 91 2.06 -1.90 1.19
CA ALA A 91 3.10 -0.87 1.11
C ALA A 91 2.74 0.24 0.11
N ASN A 92 2.11 -0.11 -1.02
CA ASN A 92 1.60 0.88 -1.96
C ASN A 92 0.51 1.77 -1.34
N PHE A 93 -0.42 1.18 -0.59
CA PHE A 93 -1.46 1.95 0.12
C PHE A 93 -0.85 2.85 1.19
N LEU A 94 0.07 2.33 2.03
CA LEU A 94 0.77 3.09 3.06
C LEU A 94 1.59 4.25 2.45
N SER A 95 2.31 4.00 1.36
CA SER A 95 3.09 5.02 0.65
C SER A 95 2.18 6.15 0.13
N ASN A 96 1.03 5.81 -0.43
CA ASN A 96 0.04 6.80 -0.86
C ASN A 96 -0.53 7.57 0.33
N ALA A 97 -0.93 6.89 1.40
CA ALA A 97 -1.47 7.52 2.60
C ALA A 97 -0.49 8.52 3.22
N VAL A 98 0.77 8.13 3.42
CA VAL A 98 1.82 9.03 3.94
C VAL A 98 2.09 10.21 3.00
N LYS A 99 2.09 9.97 1.69
CA LYS A 99 2.32 11.01 0.68
C LYS A 99 1.23 12.08 0.64
N PHE A 100 -0.02 11.67 0.87
CA PHE A 100 -1.18 12.57 0.74
C PHE A 100 -1.72 13.09 2.08
N THR A 101 -1.06 12.75 3.19
CA THR A 101 -1.34 13.26 4.53
C THR A 101 -0.22 14.21 4.94
N SER A 102 -0.52 15.50 5.04
CA SER A 102 0.45 16.51 5.50
C SER A 102 0.62 16.52 7.01
N GLU A 103 -0.47 16.28 7.75
CA GLU A 103 -0.52 16.14 9.21
C GLU A 103 -1.67 15.22 9.62
N GLY A 104 -1.55 14.54 10.76
CA GLY A 104 -2.59 13.66 11.29
C GLY A 104 -2.14 12.21 11.42
N SER A 105 -2.94 11.25 10.91
CA SER A 105 -2.65 9.84 11.06
C SER A 105 -2.85 9.01 9.79
N VAL A 106 -2.12 7.90 9.75
CA VAL A 106 -2.32 6.78 8.85
C VAL A 106 -2.51 5.55 9.72
N ASP A 107 -3.72 5.03 9.73
CA ASP A 107 -4.13 3.89 10.54
C ASP A 107 -4.40 2.69 9.63
N PHE A 108 -3.85 1.52 9.95
CA PHE A 108 -4.03 0.35 9.11
C PHE A 108 -4.20 -0.93 9.92
N GLY A 109 -4.74 -1.95 9.28
CA GLY A 109 -4.99 -3.21 9.94
C GLY A 109 -5.71 -4.20 9.04
N PHE A 110 -6.14 -5.31 9.67
CA PHE A 110 -6.94 -6.31 8.99
C PHE A 110 -8.06 -6.87 9.85
N GLU A 111 -9.08 -7.41 9.20
CA GLU A 111 -10.19 -8.12 9.81
C GLU A 111 -10.53 -9.38 9.00
N ILE A 112 -11.12 -10.36 9.66
CA ILE A 112 -11.74 -11.50 8.98
C ILE A 112 -13.24 -11.27 8.98
N ARG A 113 -13.80 -11.15 7.78
CA ARG A 113 -15.23 -10.89 7.55
C ARG A 113 -15.80 -11.96 6.63
N GLY A 114 -16.70 -12.80 7.13
CA GLY A 114 -17.38 -13.80 6.29
C GLY A 114 -16.48 -14.79 5.56
N GLY A 115 -15.30 -15.14 6.12
CA GLY A 115 -14.33 -16.01 5.47
C GLY A 115 -13.40 -15.31 4.48
N GLU A 116 -13.44 -13.99 4.40
CA GLU A 116 -12.49 -13.16 3.65
C GLU A 116 -11.57 -12.38 4.61
N LEU A 117 -10.31 -12.27 4.26
CA LEU A 117 -9.41 -11.28 4.82
C LEU A 117 -9.80 -9.91 4.25
N TYR A 118 -10.08 -8.95 5.11
CA TYR A 118 -10.25 -7.54 4.77
C TYR A 118 -9.06 -6.76 5.32
N VAL A 119 -8.30 -6.10 4.47
CA VAL A 119 -7.17 -5.24 4.83
C VAL A 119 -7.52 -3.80 4.47
N TYR A 120 -7.18 -2.87 5.36
CA TYR A 120 -7.43 -1.45 5.15
C TYR A 120 -6.24 -0.59 5.54
N VAL A 121 -6.12 0.55 4.87
CA VAL A 121 -5.23 1.66 5.20
C VAL A 121 -6.06 2.93 5.12
N ALA A 122 -6.25 3.58 6.27
CA ALA A 122 -7.03 4.80 6.43
C ALA A 122 -6.11 5.99 6.72
N ASP A 123 -6.27 7.07 5.99
CA ASP A 123 -5.53 8.31 6.18
C ASP A 123 -6.47 9.48 6.51
N THR A 124 -5.94 10.49 7.18
CA THR A 124 -6.64 11.75 7.47
C THR A 124 -6.22 12.88 6.51
N GLY A 125 -5.78 12.52 5.31
CA GLY A 125 -5.26 13.46 4.32
C GLY A 125 -6.32 14.25 3.57
N ALA A 126 -5.94 14.74 2.40
CA ALA A 126 -6.78 15.63 1.59
C ALA A 126 -8.09 14.97 1.08
N GLY A 127 -8.17 13.64 1.09
CA GLY A 127 -9.28 12.91 0.49
C GLY A 127 -9.30 13.02 -1.04
N ILE A 128 -10.27 12.35 -1.66
CA ILE A 128 -10.36 12.18 -3.11
C ILE A 128 -11.78 12.54 -3.57
N PRO A 129 -11.94 13.48 -4.52
CA PRO A 129 -13.22 13.80 -5.12
C PRO A 129 -13.89 12.57 -5.75
N GLU A 130 -15.22 12.52 -5.70
CA GLU A 130 -15.99 11.36 -6.19
C GLU A 130 -15.71 11.05 -7.66
N GLU A 131 -15.62 12.08 -8.48
CA GLU A 131 -15.33 12.00 -9.92
C GLU A 131 -14.00 11.32 -10.28
N HIS A 132 -13.05 11.28 -9.32
CA HIS A 132 -11.73 10.67 -9.53
C HIS A 132 -11.62 9.25 -8.97
N ARG A 133 -12.56 8.81 -8.09
CA ARG A 133 -12.43 7.52 -7.40
C ARG A 133 -12.45 6.31 -8.34
N GLU A 134 -13.33 6.31 -9.34
CA GLU A 134 -13.44 5.21 -10.30
C GLU A 134 -12.20 5.05 -11.18
N GLN A 135 -11.47 6.14 -11.40
CA GLN A 135 -10.30 6.16 -12.27
C GLN A 135 -8.99 5.83 -11.54
N LEU A 136 -8.97 5.84 -10.19
CA LEU A 136 -7.75 5.67 -9.39
C LEU A 136 -6.99 4.37 -9.65
N PHE A 137 -7.71 3.32 -9.97
CA PHE A 137 -7.14 2.00 -10.26
C PHE A 137 -6.83 1.79 -11.75
N GLN A 138 -7.03 2.81 -12.58
CA GLN A 138 -6.62 2.79 -13.99
C GLN A 138 -5.14 3.17 -14.10
N ARG A 139 -4.50 2.71 -15.17
CA ARG A 139 -3.07 2.97 -15.42
C ARG A 139 -2.85 4.42 -15.80
N PHE A 140 -1.74 4.99 -15.32
CA PHE A 140 -1.30 6.36 -15.63
C PHE A 140 -2.25 7.47 -15.17
N VAL A 141 -3.22 7.14 -14.32
CA VAL A 141 -4.10 8.13 -13.70
C VAL A 141 -3.43 8.72 -12.47
N LYS A 142 -3.48 10.04 -12.37
CA LYS A 142 -3.02 10.81 -11.22
C LYS A 142 -4.18 11.63 -10.70
N ALA A 143 -4.56 11.45 -9.45
CA ALA A 143 -5.59 12.28 -8.82
C ALA A 143 -4.98 13.64 -8.44
N GLY A 144 -5.42 14.71 -9.11
CA GLY A 144 -5.05 16.10 -8.81
C GLY A 144 -3.66 16.55 -9.29
N SER A 145 -3.24 17.72 -8.82
CA SER A 145 -2.00 18.42 -9.20
C SER A 145 -0.70 17.80 -8.66
N PHE A 146 -0.76 16.63 -8.03
CA PHE A 146 0.39 15.95 -7.44
C PHE A 146 1.23 15.24 -8.51
N ARG A 147 2.35 15.86 -8.86
CA ARG A 147 3.27 15.44 -9.96
C ARG A 147 4.15 14.23 -9.66
N GLN A 148 4.10 13.64 -8.47
CA GLN A 148 5.05 12.60 -8.05
C GLN A 148 4.50 11.17 -8.23
N GLY A 149 5.21 10.32 -9.00
CA GLY A 149 4.88 8.93 -9.31
C GLY A 149 4.35 8.72 -10.73
N ILE A 150 4.45 7.48 -11.25
CA ILE A 150 4.04 7.13 -12.63
C ILE A 150 2.52 6.88 -12.73
N GLY A 151 1.82 6.69 -11.59
CA GLY A 151 0.38 6.42 -11.57
C GLY A 151 0.02 4.98 -11.94
N ILE A 152 0.91 4.01 -11.68
CA ILE A 152 0.68 2.59 -11.98
C ILE A 152 0.54 1.72 -10.73
N GLY A 153 0.95 2.19 -9.55
CA GLY A 153 0.96 1.38 -8.32
C GLY A 153 -0.42 0.84 -7.94
N LEU A 154 -1.47 1.66 -7.98
CA LEU A 154 -2.84 1.21 -7.69
C LEU A 154 -3.38 0.25 -8.75
N ALA A 155 -3.02 0.42 -10.02
CA ALA A 155 -3.39 -0.51 -11.09
C ALA A 155 -2.71 -1.87 -10.92
N ILE A 156 -1.44 -1.89 -10.51
CA ILE A 156 -0.71 -3.12 -10.14
C ILE A 156 -1.37 -3.78 -8.92
N SER A 157 -1.67 -3.00 -7.87
CA SER A 157 -2.36 -3.49 -6.67
C SER A 157 -3.69 -4.15 -7.02
N LYS A 158 -4.49 -3.52 -7.90
CA LYS A 158 -5.75 -4.08 -8.39
C LYS A 158 -5.52 -5.41 -9.09
N SER A 159 -4.59 -5.47 -10.02
CA SER A 159 -4.29 -6.69 -10.77
C SER A 159 -3.82 -7.83 -9.87
N ILE A 160 -2.97 -7.55 -8.87
CA ILE A 160 -2.52 -8.53 -7.88
C ILE A 160 -3.71 -9.07 -7.09
N VAL A 161 -4.52 -8.18 -6.50
CA VAL A 161 -5.66 -8.56 -5.65
C VAL A 161 -6.69 -9.37 -6.44
N GLU A 162 -7.04 -8.93 -7.66
CA GLU A 162 -8.00 -9.65 -8.52
C GLU A 162 -7.45 -11.03 -8.93
N THR A 163 -6.17 -11.16 -9.25
CA THR A 163 -5.54 -12.45 -9.56
C THR A 163 -5.52 -13.39 -8.35
N MET A 164 -5.40 -12.84 -7.13
CA MET A 164 -5.49 -13.61 -5.89
C MET A 164 -6.95 -13.91 -5.48
N GLY A 165 -7.93 -13.57 -6.32
CA GLY A 165 -9.36 -13.85 -6.12
C GLY A 165 -10.05 -12.85 -5.18
N GLY A 166 -9.46 -11.71 -4.93
CA GLY A 166 -9.97 -10.68 -4.04
C GLY A 166 -10.64 -9.51 -4.76
N ARG A 167 -11.00 -8.50 -3.98
CA ARG A 167 -11.58 -7.23 -4.43
C ARG A 167 -10.81 -6.07 -3.80
N ILE A 168 -10.74 -4.95 -4.48
CA ILE A 168 -10.04 -3.75 -4.05
C ILE A 168 -10.95 -2.54 -4.20
N GLY A 169 -10.82 -1.55 -3.32
CA GLY A 169 -11.62 -0.35 -3.38
C GLY A 169 -11.07 0.80 -2.54
N VAL A 170 -11.78 1.92 -2.60
CA VAL A 170 -11.49 3.13 -1.83
C VAL A 170 -12.78 3.78 -1.36
N GLU A 171 -12.80 4.21 -0.12
CA GLU A 171 -13.79 5.11 0.46
C GLU A 171 -13.08 6.41 0.80
N SER A 172 -13.62 7.54 0.35
CA SER A 172 -12.94 8.81 0.56
C SER A 172 -13.94 9.98 0.52
N GLN A 173 -13.61 11.03 1.28
CA GLN A 173 -14.32 12.29 1.23
C GLN A 173 -13.30 13.42 1.18
N PRO A 174 -13.45 14.41 0.29
CA PRO A 174 -12.58 15.59 0.26
C PRO A 174 -12.46 16.25 1.62
N GLY A 175 -11.22 16.49 2.08
CA GLY A 175 -10.91 17.11 3.36
C GLY A 175 -11.06 16.22 4.59
N LYS A 176 -11.43 14.93 4.43
CA LYS A 176 -11.59 13.99 5.55
C LYS A 176 -10.68 12.76 5.46
N GLY A 177 -9.91 12.65 4.38
CA GLY A 177 -9.03 11.52 4.14
C GLY A 177 -9.64 10.41 3.30
N SER A 178 -8.94 9.30 3.23
CA SER A 178 -9.30 8.13 2.43
C SER A 178 -9.06 6.84 3.18
N THR A 179 -9.84 5.80 2.85
CA THR A 179 -9.61 4.43 3.27
C THR A 179 -9.48 3.55 2.03
N PHE A 180 -8.26 3.13 1.74
CA PHE A 180 -8.00 2.10 0.74
C PHE A 180 -8.14 0.73 1.37
N TRP A 181 -8.81 -0.18 0.70
CA TRP A 181 -9.05 -1.52 1.21
C TRP A 181 -8.97 -2.57 0.11
N PHE A 182 -8.69 -3.80 0.52
CA PHE A 182 -8.87 -4.97 -0.34
C PHE A 182 -9.33 -6.17 0.47
N THR A 183 -9.90 -7.15 -0.22
CA THR A 183 -10.22 -8.46 0.36
C THR A 183 -9.43 -9.56 -0.32
N LEU A 184 -9.17 -10.65 0.39
CA LEU A 184 -8.67 -11.89 -0.17
C LEU A 184 -9.47 -13.06 0.40
N PRO A 185 -9.71 -14.13 -0.38
CA PRO A 185 -10.33 -15.34 0.16
C PRO A 185 -9.46 -15.92 1.28
N CYS A 186 -10.04 -16.10 2.46
CA CYS A 186 -9.44 -16.87 3.54
C CYS A 186 -10.08 -18.25 3.56
N LYS A 187 -9.34 -19.29 3.19
CA LYS A 187 -9.82 -20.65 3.51
C LYS A 187 -9.86 -20.74 5.04
N PRO A 188 -10.97 -21.19 5.65
CA PRO A 188 -10.97 -21.49 7.08
C PRO A 188 -9.87 -22.50 7.37
N GLU A 189 -9.15 -22.27 8.48
CA GLU A 189 -8.29 -23.31 9.05
C GLU A 189 -9.16 -24.56 9.29
N GLN A 190 -8.81 -25.70 8.66
CA GLN A 190 -9.39 -26.99 8.96
C GLN A 190 -8.81 -27.51 10.26
#